data_cd37c3ad25293b394d5cb205850036fd
#
_entry.id   cd37c3ad25293b394d5cb205850036fd
#
_cell.length_a   1.000
_cell.length_b   1.000
_cell.length_c   1.000
_cell.angle_alpha   90.00
_cell.angle_beta   90.00
_cell.angle_gamma   90.00
#
_symmetry.space_group_name_H-M   'P 1'
#
loop_
_entity.id
_entity.type
_entity.pdbx_description
1 polymer ?
#
loop_
_entity_poly.entity_id
_entity_poly.type
_entity_poly.pdbx_seq_one_letter_code
_entity_poly.pdbx_strand_id
1 'polypeptide(L)'
;IEGVDSKDLTYFRTLHSLAFSWLGLSTSEVMSGHDYNELGKLVGLDFRTTQTVSLEEGPLFNIGAGGDKYMSLIQYARVKQVDLIEEFHKGWDQSLNKQQLLILDKAFKDYKRTKGKYDFIDMIEKFIWQGTSPEFDLLIIDEAQDLAPLQWKMVKEVLVPNSQRVYYAGDDDQAIYSWMGVNVDDFLNASETKIVLEQSYRVPDHSFAFAKGLTDQITKREEKSWKPRDYKGFVTWHNDILDIDMTKGEWLILTRTNYIANKVCQKLREEGYVFWREGEGWSVSIN
;
A
#
# COMPACT_ATOMS: atom_id res chain seq x y z
N ILE A 1 -5.73 7.84 -18.69
CA ILE A 1 -5.14 9.04 -19.34
C ILE A 1 -5.87 9.19 -20.65
N GLU A 2 -6.78 10.15 -20.75
CA GLU A 2 -7.54 10.40 -21.99
C GLU A 2 -6.59 10.76 -23.13
N GLY A 3 -6.70 10.07 -24.27
CA GLY A 3 -5.94 10.37 -25.48
C GLY A 3 -4.57 9.68 -25.63
N VAL A 4 -4.16 8.84 -24.69
CA VAL A 4 -2.91 8.05 -24.81
C VAL A 4 -3.27 6.60 -25.14
N ASP A 5 -2.66 6.01 -26.20
CA ASP A 5 -2.85 4.59 -26.51
C ASP A 5 -2.21 3.74 -25.40
N SER A 6 -2.89 2.69 -24.95
CA SER A 6 -2.36 1.75 -23.94
C SER A 6 -1.03 1.12 -24.37
N LYS A 7 -0.72 1.06 -25.65
CA LYS A 7 0.56 0.59 -26.19
C LYS A 7 1.72 1.53 -25.88
N ASP A 8 1.44 2.83 -25.73
CA ASP A 8 2.43 3.85 -25.40
C ASP A 8 2.72 3.91 -23.90
N LEU A 9 1.91 3.19 -23.09
CA LEU A 9 2.02 3.13 -21.63
C LEU A 9 2.69 1.84 -21.13
N THR A 10 3.59 1.25 -21.93
CA THR A 10 4.27 -0.02 -21.58
C THR A 10 4.88 -0.02 -20.18
N TYR A 11 5.42 1.11 -19.73
CA TYR A 11 6.06 1.28 -18.42
C TYR A 11 5.25 2.08 -17.41
N PHE A 12 4.00 2.40 -17.72
CA PHE A 12 3.07 2.97 -16.73
C PHE A 12 2.51 1.84 -15.85
N ARG A 13 3.24 1.53 -14.77
CA ARG A 13 2.99 0.34 -13.92
C ARG A 13 3.45 0.59 -12.50
N THR A 14 2.96 -0.25 -11.58
CA THR A 14 3.53 -0.34 -10.24
C THR A 14 4.91 -0.99 -10.26
N LEU A 15 5.72 -0.75 -9.23
CA LEU A 15 7.05 -1.35 -9.09
C LEU A 15 6.99 -2.89 -9.11
N HIS A 16 5.97 -3.48 -8.51
CA HIS A 16 5.76 -4.94 -8.53
C HIS A 16 5.44 -5.45 -9.94
N SER A 17 4.55 -4.77 -10.66
CA SER A 17 4.21 -5.12 -12.03
C SER A 17 5.41 -4.97 -12.98
N LEU A 18 6.26 -3.96 -12.76
CA LEU A 18 7.51 -3.80 -13.50
C LEU A 18 8.46 -4.97 -13.20
N ALA A 19 8.69 -5.28 -11.93
CA ALA A 19 9.56 -6.37 -11.52
C ALA A 19 9.06 -7.73 -12.06
N PHE A 20 7.76 -8.01 -11.94
CA PHE A 20 7.14 -9.23 -12.46
C PHE A 20 7.39 -9.41 -13.96
N SER A 21 7.10 -8.35 -14.73
CA SER A 21 7.26 -8.37 -16.20
C SER A 21 8.73 -8.48 -16.62
N TRP A 22 9.62 -7.72 -16.00
CA TRP A 22 11.04 -7.68 -16.33
C TRP A 22 11.76 -8.98 -16.01
N LEU A 23 11.38 -9.62 -14.90
CA LEU A 23 11.91 -10.93 -14.48
C LEU A 23 11.34 -12.09 -15.32
N GLY A 24 10.37 -11.83 -16.21
CA GLY A 24 9.72 -12.84 -17.03
C GLY A 24 8.96 -13.90 -16.23
N LEU A 25 8.44 -13.52 -15.05
CA LEU A 25 7.68 -14.42 -14.20
C LEU A 25 6.30 -14.73 -14.79
N SER A 26 5.82 -15.93 -14.55
CA SER A 26 4.44 -16.33 -14.85
C SER A 26 3.58 -16.26 -13.58
N THR A 27 2.27 -16.10 -13.74
CA THR A 27 1.32 -16.10 -12.62
C THR A 27 1.34 -17.41 -11.83
N SER A 28 1.70 -18.52 -12.49
CA SER A 28 1.84 -19.83 -11.85
C SER A 28 3.04 -19.92 -10.90
N GLU A 29 4.03 -19.01 -11.04
CA GLU A 29 5.18 -18.92 -10.13
C GLU A 29 4.91 -18.00 -8.93
N VAL A 30 3.79 -17.27 -8.93
CA VAL A 30 3.41 -16.42 -7.80
C VAL A 30 2.73 -17.25 -6.71
N MET A 31 3.05 -16.97 -5.44
CA MET A 31 2.37 -17.55 -4.29
C MET A 31 0.87 -17.25 -4.33
N SER A 32 0.05 -18.29 -4.25
CA SER A 32 -1.41 -18.23 -4.24
C SER A 32 -1.97 -18.54 -2.86
N GLY A 33 -3.26 -18.30 -2.63
CA GLY A 33 -3.94 -18.72 -1.40
C GLY A 33 -3.84 -20.23 -1.14
N HIS A 34 -3.80 -21.05 -2.20
CA HIS A 34 -3.56 -22.48 -2.08
C HIS A 34 -2.17 -22.78 -1.51
N ASP A 35 -1.13 -22.08 -1.99
CA ASP A 35 0.25 -22.25 -1.52
C ASP A 35 0.38 -21.87 -0.04
N TYR A 36 -0.26 -20.77 0.40
CA TYR A 36 -0.30 -20.39 1.81
C TYR A 36 -1.02 -21.42 2.68
N ASN A 37 -2.11 -22.03 2.18
CA ASN A 37 -2.83 -23.07 2.88
C ASN A 37 -2.00 -24.37 2.98
N GLU A 38 -1.25 -24.76 1.95
CA GLU A 38 -0.29 -25.87 2.02
C GLU A 38 0.80 -25.62 3.06
N LEU A 39 1.41 -24.41 3.01
CA LEU A 39 2.41 -23.99 3.98
C LEU A 39 1.86 -24.07 5.41
N GLY A 40 0.63 -23.58 5.62
CA GLY A 40 -0.05 -23.61 6.91
C GLY A 40 -0.16 -25.02 7.47
N LYS A 41 -0.56 -26.00 6.64
CA LYS A 41 -0.63 -27.43 7.04
C LYS A 41 0.73 -27.98 7.45
N LEU A 42 1.82 -27.55 6.80
CA LEU A 42 3.17 -28.01 7.13
C LEU A 42 3.66 -27.50 8.49
N VAL A 43 3.22 -26.31 8.91
CA VAL A 43 3.70 -25.66 10.14
C VAL A 43 2.64 -25.60 11.25
N GLY A 44 1.46 -26.17 11.03
CA GLY A 44 0.37 -26.19 12.01
C GLY A 44 -0.23 -24.79 12.26
N LEU A 45 -0.31 -23.95 11.23
CA LEU A 45 -0.89 -22.61 11.29
C LEU A 45 -2.02 -22.44 10.28
N ASP A 46 -3.08 -21.73 10.67
CA ASP A 46 -4.17 -21.38 9.77
C ASP A 46 -3.90 -20.03 9.10
N PHE A 47 -4.01 -20.01 7.77
CA PHE A 47 -4.03 -18.80 6.95
C PHE A 47 -5.44 -18.60 6.41
N ARG A 48 -6.02 -17.41 6.63
CA ARG A 48 -7.33 -17.04 6.10
C ARG A 48 -7.26 -16.13 4.88
N THR A 49 -6.06 -15.82 4.46
CA THR A 49 -5.84 -14.95 3.31
C THR A 49 -6.32 -15.63 2.02
N THR A 50 -7.59 -15.39 1.70
CA THR A 50 -8.05 -15.45 0.31
C THR A 50 -7.49 -14.22 -0.40
N GLN A 51 -6.17 -14.15 -0.56
CA GLN A 51 -5.58 -13.06 -1.30
C GLN A 51 -5.80 -13.33 -2.79
N THR A 52 -6.77 -12.63 -3.35
CA THR A 52 -6.64 -12.13 -4.71
C THR A 52 -5.54 -11.07 -4.64
N VAL A 53 -4.32 -11.53 -4.83
CA VAL A 53 -3.15 -10.66 -4.79
C VAL A 53 -3.19 -9.84 -6.06
N SER A 54 -3.51 -8.56 -5.95
CA SER A 54 -3.39 -7.63 -7.06
C SER A 54 -1.92 -7.29 -7.26
N LEU A 55 -1.41 -7.50 -8.47
CA LEU A 55 -0.08 -7.03 -8.88
C LEU A 55 0.03 -5.49 -8.81
N GLU A 56 -1.11 -4.80 -8.69
CA GLU A 56 -1.21 -3.34 -8.67
C GLU A 56 -1.02 -2.77 -7.26
N GLU A 57 -1.51 -3.47 -6.22
CA GLU A 57 -1.56 -2.92 -4.86
C GLU A 57 -0.43 -3.42 -3.94
N GLY A 58 0.32 -4.46 -4.36
CA GLY A 58 1.33 -5.09 -3.51
C GLY A 58 0.72 -5.95 -2.39
N PRO A 59 1.52 -6.34 -1.38
CA PRO A 59 1.06 -7.23 -0.34
C PRO A 59 0.06 -6.53 0.59
N LEU A 60 -1.21 -6.95 0.55
CA LEU A 60 -2.21 -6.58 1.54
C LEU A 60 -1.99 -7.43 2.80
N PHE A 61 -1.53 -6.77 3.86
CA PHE A 61 -1.33 -7.40 5.16
C PHE A 61 -2.67 -7.52 5.91
N ASN A 62 -3.39 -8.61 5.65
CA ASN A 62 -4.66 -8.86 6.34
C ASN A 62 -4.39 -9.66 7.62
N ILE A 63 -4.63 -9.04 8.78
CA ILE A 63 -4.41 -9.67 10.09
C ILE A 63 -5.68 -10.42 10.48
N GLY A 64 -5.87 -11.62 9.94
CA GLY A 64 -7.06 -12.43 10.18
C GLY A 64 -6.84 -13.59 11.16
N ALA A 65 -6.10 -14.61 10.75
CA ALA A 65 -5.83 -15.81 11.54
C ALA A 65 -4.46 -15.77 12.21
N GLY A 66 -4.16 -16.73 13.06
CA GLY A 66 -2.87 -16.84 13.76
C GLY A 66 -1.68 -16.87 12.81
N GLY A 67 -1.76 -17.63 11.71
CA GLY A 67 -0.73 -17.70 10.68
C GLY A 67 -0.52 -16.37 9.95
N ASP A 68 -1.59 -15.63 9.70
CA ASP A 68 -1.52 -14.33 9.00
C ASP A 68 -0.71 -13.31 9.81
N LYS A 69 -0.81 -13.32 11.13
CA LYS A 69 -0.04 -12.43 12.00
C LYS A 69 1.47 -12.68 11.91
N TYR A 70 1.88 -13.95 11.96
CA TYR A 70 3.28 -14.32 11.79
C TYR A 70 3.80 -13.96 10.39
N MET A 71 3.01 -14.24 9.35
CA MET A 71 3.38 -13.92 7.97
C MET A 71 3.51 -12.40 7.78
N SER A 72 2.58 -11.62 8.32
CA SER A 72 2.67 -10.15 8.29
C SER A 72 3.97 -9.65 8.91
N LEU A 73 4.39 -10.21 10.04
CA LEU A 73 5.63 -9.82 10.70
C LEU A 73 6.86 -10.15 9.84
N ILE A 74 6.89 -11.33 9.21
CA ILE A 74 7.96 -11.71 8.28
C ILE A 74 8.03 -10.73 7.10
N GLN A 75 6.88 -10.41 6.53
CA GLN A 75 6.80 -9.51 5.39
C GLN A 75 7.16 -8.06 5.76
N TYR A 76 6.73 -7.57 6.93
CA TYR A 76 7.12 -6.24 7.42
C TYR A 76 8.61 -6.11 7.64
N ALA A 77 9.25 -7.10 8.25
CA ALA A 77 10.71 -7.08 8.44
C ALA A 77 11.44 -6.97 7.10
N ARG A 78 10.99 -7.72 6.09
CA ARG A 78 11.58 -7.70 4.74
C ARG A 78 11.35 -6.36 4.02
N VAL A 79 10.12 -5.84 4.05
CA VAL A 79 9.79 -4.56 3.41
C VAL A 79 10.54 -3.38 4.06
N LYS A 80 10.67 -3.42 5.39
CA LYS A 80 11.43 -2.43 6.16
C LYS A 80 12.94 -2.61 6.05
N GLN A 81 13.42 -3.72 5.50
CA GLN A 81 14.83 -4.09 5.43
C GLN A 81 15.49 -4.15 6.82
N VAL A 82 14.79 -4.71 7.81
CA VAL A 82 15.26 -4.90 9.19
C VAL A 82 15.31 -6.38 9.55
N ASP A 83 16.07 -6.71 10.60
CA ASP A 83 16.13 -8.07 11.10
C ASP A 83 14.76 -8.53 11.66
N LEU A 84 14.37 -9.78 11.34
CA LEU A 84 13.08 -10.34 11.75
C LEU A 84 12.92 -10.39 13.28
N ILE A 85 14.00 -10.67 14.00
CA ILE A 85 13.97 -10.76 15.45
C ILE A 85 13.90 -9.40 16.10
N GLU A 86 14.57 -8.39 15.52
CA GLU A 86 14.42 -7.00 15.94
C GLU A 86 12.98 -6.52 15.75
N GLU A 87 12.35 -6.83 14.61
CA GLU A 87 10.96 -6.48 14.35
C GLU A 87 10.01 -7.20 15.31
N PHE A 88 10.26 -8.48 15.61
CA PHE A 88 9.50 -9.25 16.62
C PHE A 88 9.54 -8.59 18.01
N HIS A 89 10.72 -8.10 18.44
CA HIS A 89 10.90 -7.49 19.76
C HIS A 89 10.23 -6.12 19.91
N LYS A 90 9.74 -5.50 18.84
CA LYS A 90 8.92 -4.28 18.92
C LYS A 90 7.53 -4.52 19.54
N GLY A 91 7.15 -5.77 19.79
CA GLY A 91 5.99 -6.10 20.60
C GLY A 91 4.64 -5.92 19.90
N TRP A 92 4.56 -6.24 18.64
CA TRP A 92 3.35 -6.11 17.80
C TRP A 92 2.12 -6.84 18.37
N ASP A 93 2.33 -8.07 18.83
CA ASP A 93 1.31 -8.91 19.44
C ASP A 93 1.97 -9.89 20.43
N GLN A 94 1.63 -9.74 21.70
CA GLN A 94 2.17 -10.58 22.77
C GLN A 94 1.77 -12.07 22.64
N SER A 95 0.78 -12.39 21.81
CA SER A 95 0.37 -13.76 21.54
C SER A 95 1.32 -14.52 20.61
N LEU A 96 2.25 -13.83 19.94
CA LEU A 96 3.18 -14.44 18.99
C LEU A 96 4.34 -15.12 19.71
N ASN A 97 4.67 -16.32 19.26
CA ASN A 97 5.79 -17.11 19.77
C ASN A 97 7.00 -17.03 18.84
N LYS A 98 8.17 -16.67 19.39
CA LYS A 98 9.42 -16.52 18.62
C LYS A 98 9.83 -17.80 17.89
N GLN A 99 9.70 -18.97 18.54
CA GLN A 99 10.08 -20.24 17.90
C GLN A 99 9.18 -20.56 16.72
N GLN A 100 7.87 -20.34 16.88
CA GLN A 100 6.90 -20.54 15.80
C GLN A 100 7.16 -19.58 14.63
N LEU A 101 7.53 -18.33 14.91
CA LEU A 101 7.93 -17.36 13.88
C LEU A 101 9.13 -17.85 13.06
N LEU A 102 10.18 -18.34 13.74
CA LEU A 102 11.38 -18.85 13.06
C LEU A 102 11.12 -20.11 12.25
N ILE A 103 10.25 -21.01 12.77
CA ILE A 103 9.81 -22.21 12.05
C ILE A 103 9.08 -21.80 10.77
N LEU A 104 8.13 -20.86 10.87
CA LEU A 104 7.39 -20.38 9.70
C LEU A 104 8.30 -19.68 8.70
N ASP A 105 9.19 -18.78 9.13
CA ASP A 105 10.11 -18.06 8.23
C ASP A 105 10.98 -19.06 7.44
N LYS A 106 11.54 -20.06 8.12
CA LYS A 106 12.32 -21.12 7.47
C LYS A 106 11.46 -21.93 6.50
N ALA A 107 10.30 -22.41 6.94
CA ALA A 107 9.40 -23.23 6.13
C ALA A 107 8.91 -22.45 4.90
N PHE A 108 8.63 -21.17 5.03
CA PHE A 108 8.21 -20.29 3.95
C PHE A 108 9.30 -20.14 2.87
N LYS A 109 10.54 -19.91 3.28
CA LYS A 109 11.70 -19.85 2.37
C LYS A 109 11.92 -21.17 1.65
N ASP A 110 11.89 -22.29 2.41
CA ASP A 110 12.08 -23.63 1.86
C ASP A 110 10.95 -24.05 0.92
N TYR A 111 9.70 -23.71 1.24
CA TYR A 111 8.53 -23.95 0.40
C TYR A 111 8.67 -23.24 -0.94
N LYS A 112 8.94 -21.93 -0.93
CA LYS A 112 9.12 -21.13 -2.13
C LYS A 112 10.24 -21.69 -3.02
N ARG A 113 11.38 -22.02 -2.43
CA ARG A 113 12.52 -22.62 -3.15
C ARG A 113 12.15 -23.95 -3.78
N THR A 114 11.46 -24.84 -3.06
CA THR A 114 11.12 -26.19 -3.51
C THR A 114 10.05 -26.18 -4.60
N LYS A 115 9.09 -25.28 -4.52
CA LYS A 115 7.97 -25.18 -5.46
C LYS A 115 8.26 -24.21 -6.62
N GLY A 116 9.40 -23.49 -6.62
CA GLY A 116 9.72 -22.47 -7.61
C GLY A 116 8.76 -21.28 -7.54
N LYS A 117 8.36 -20.89 -6.33
CA LYS A 117 7.40 -19.82 -6.10
C LYS A 117 8.06 -18.53 -5.61
N TYR A 118 7.41 -17.41 -5.93
CA TYR A 118 7.81 -16.06 -5.50
C TYR A 118 6.62 -15.37 -4.83
N ASP A 119 6.84 -14.73 -3.70
CA ASP A 119 5.91 -13.74 -3.19
C ASP A 119 6.22 -12.35 -3.80
N PHE A 120 5.39 -11.35 -3.49
CA PHE A 120 5.57 -9.99 -4.03
C PHE A 120 6.89 -9.35 -3.61
N ILE A 121 7.33 -9.62 -2.38
CA ILE A 121 8.59 -9.08 -1.85
C ILE A 121 9.77 -9.73 -2.58
N ASP A 122 9.71 -11.04 -2.85
CA ASP A 122 10.73 -11.72 -3.65
C ASP A 122 10.90 -11.12 -5.04
N MET A 123 9.81 -10.63 -5.66
CA MET A 123 9.90 -9.98 -6.98
C MET A 123 10.77 -8.73 -6.92
N ILE A 124 10.56 -7.89 -5.93
CA ILE A 124 11.36 -6.67 -5.74
C ILE A 124 12.81 -7.02 -5.36
N GLU A 125 13.01 -7.96 -4.40
CA GLU A 125 14.34 -8.40 -3.98
C GLU A 125 15.14 -9.01 -5.15
N LYS A 126 14.48 -9.86 -5.97
CA LYS A 126 15.10 -10.48 -7.14
C LYS A 126 15.43 -9.46 -8.23
N PHE A 127 14.55 -8.48 -8.45
CA PHE A 127 14.81 -7.38 -9.39
C PHE A 127 16.04 -6.57 -8.95
N ILE A 128 16.14 -6.23 -7.66
CA ILE A 128 17.31 -5.53 -7.11
C ILE A 128 18.57 -6.38 -7.27
N TRP A 129 18.49 -7.66 -6.92
CA TRP A 129 19.63 -8.58 -7.02
C TRP A 129 20.12 -8.75 -8.46
N GLN A 130 19.22 -8.80 -9.44
CA GLN A 130 19.56 -8.87 -10.86
C GLN A 130 20.26 -7.59 -11.34
N GLY A 131 19.91 -6.43 -10.75
CA GLY A 131 20.57 -5.15 -10.98
C GLY A 131 20.39 -4.59 -12.39
N THR A 132 19.38 -5.08 -13.14
CA THR A 132 19.08 -4.63 -14.50
C THR A 132 17.66 -4.15 -14.61
N SER A 133 17.43 -3.10 -15.41
CA SER A 133 16.12 -2.57 -15.74
C SER A 133 16.10 -2.04 -17.17
N PRO A 134 14.93 -1.70 -17.73
CA PRO A 134 14.89 -0.86 -18.92
C PRO A 134 15.67 0.42 -18.74
N GLU A 135 16.24 0.95 -19.81
CA GLU A 135 16.79 2.30 -19.84
C GLU A 135 15.65 3.30 -20.08
N PHE A 136 15.64 4.39 -19.31
CA PHE A 136 14.61 5.41 -19.41
C PHE A 136 15.23 6.79 -19.72
N ASP A 137 14.72 7.47 -20.74
CA ASP A 137 15.02 8.90 -20.93
C ASP A 137 14.42 9.75 -19.81
N LEU A 138 13.28 9.32 -19.28
CA LEU A 138 12.55 9.95 -18.18
C LEU A 138 11.90 8.88 -17.30
N LEU A 139 12.24 8.89 -16.03
CA LEU A 139 11.60 8.12 -14.97
C LEU A 139 10.77 9.06 -14.10
N ILE A 140 9.49 8.75 -13.94
CA ILE A 140 8.60 9.46 -13.02
C ILE A 140 8.13 8.46 -11.97
N ILE A 141 8.39 8.74 -10.71
CA ILE A 141 7.90 7.98 -9.55
C ILE A 141 6.75 8.77 -8.95
N ASP A 142 5.53 8.26 -9.10
CA ASP A 142 4.33 8.87 -8.53
C ASP A 142 4.05 8.32 -7.13
N GLU A 143 3.39 9.12 -6.27
CA GLU A 143 3.12 8.82 -4.85
C GLU A 143 4.39 8.39 -4.09
N ALA A 144 5.51 9.05 -4.39
CA ALA A 144 6.83 8.65 -3.87
C ALA A 144 6.93 8.73 -2.35
N GLN A 145 6.09 9.53 -1.67
CA GLN A 145 6.02 9.60 -0.21
C GLN A 145 5.56 8.28 0.44
N ASP A 146 4.92 7.38 -0.32
CA ASP A 146 4.39 6.11 0.18
C ASP A 146 5.31 4.91 -0.05
N LEU A 147 6.48 5.14 -0.67
CA LEU A 147 7.43 4.07 -0.93
C LEU A 147 8.06 3.54 0.37
N ALA A 148 7.95 2.23 0.56
CA ALA A 148 8.64 1.53 1.64
C ALA A 148 10.15 1.40 1.38
N PRO A 149 10.98 1.13 2.41
CA PRO A 149 12.44 1.05 2.26
C PRO A 149 12.92 0.12 1.15
N LEU A 150 12.31 -1.05 0.99
CA LEU A 150 12.64 -1.98 -0.09
C LEU A 150 12.33 -1.41 -1.48
N GLN A 151 11.24 -0.67 -1.62
CA GLN A 151 10.85 -0.02 -2.87
C GLN A 151 11.80 1.15 -3.18
N TRP A 152 12.17 1.95 -2.18
CA TRP A 152 13.20 2.97 -2.31
C TRP A 152 14.54 2.37 -2.75
N LYS A 153 14.91 1.22 -2.20
CA LYS A 153 16.12 0.50 -2.62
C LYS A 153 16.07 0.11 -4.10
N MET A 154 14.95 -0.45 -4.57
CA MET A 154 14.75 -0.75 -6.00
C MET A 154 14.90 0.50 -6.86
N VAL A 155 14.28 1.61 -6.48
CA VAL A 155 14.35 2.87 -7.21
C VAL A 155 15.78 3.41 -7.24
N LYS A 156 16.42 3.54 -6.08
CA LYS A 156 17.75 4.17 -5.95
C LYS A 156 18.88 3.33 -6.54
N GLU A 157 18.83 2.00 -6.38
CA GLU A 157 19.94 1.12 -6.80
C GLU A 157 19.81 0.61 -8.24
N VAL A 158 18.58 0.54 -8.79
CA VAL A 158 18.38 -0.06 -10.11
C VAL A 158 17.75 0.91 -11.10
N LEU A 159 16.63 1.58 -10.76
CA LEU A 159 15.92 2.40 -11.74
C LEU A 159 16.62 3.74 -12.01
N VAL A 160 17.03 4.44 -10.97
CA VAL A 160 17.74 5.74 -11.10
C VAL A 160 19.01 5.64 -11.92
N PRO A 161 19.91 4.65 -11.68
CA PRO A 161 21.15 4.52 -12.47
C PRO A 161 20.91 4.25 -13.97
N ASN A 162 19.74 3.69 -14.32
CA ASN A 162 19.35 3.40 -15.70
C ASN A 162 18.42 4.48 -16.29
N SER A 163 18.40 5.68 -15.71
CA SER A 163 17.53 6.78 -16.14
C SER A 163 18.31 8.05 -16.38
N GLN A 164 18.02 8.77 -17.48
CA GLN A 164 18.68 10.03 -17.78
C GLN A 164 18.14 11.19 -16.92
N ARG A 165 16.83 11.20 -16.68
CA ARG A 165 16.13 12.19 -15.85
C ARG A 165 15.17 11.48 -14.93
N VAL A 166 15.08 11.94 -13.69
CA VAL A 166 14.20 11.37 -12.67
C VAL A 166 13.36 12.48 -12.02
N TYR A 167 12.06 12.24 -11.92
CA TYR A 167 11.13 13.08 -11.18
C TYR A 167 10.42 12.23 -10.12
N TYR A 168 10.35 12.77 -8.92
CA TYR A 168 9.55 12.22 -7.83
C TYR A 168 8.33 13.12 -7.63
N ALA A 169 7.14 12.58 -7.82
CA ALA A 169 5.89 13.26 -7.55
C ALA A 169 5.27 12.67 -6.27
N GLY A 170 4.68 13.53 -5.44
CA GLY A 170 4.06 13.10 -4.20
C GLY A 170 3.69 14.25 -3.30
N ASP A 171 3.06 13.92 -2.19
CA ASP A 171 2.66 14.86 -1.15
C ASP A 171 3.06 14.33 0.23
N ASP A 172 4.09 14.91 0.81
CA ASP A 172 4.62 14.51 2.12
C ASP A 172 3.60 14.66 3.25
N ASP A 173 2.60 15.57 3.12
CA ASP A 173 1.49 15.69 4.07
C ASP A 173 0.56 14.45 4.03
N GLN A 174 0.62 13.64 2.98
CA GLN A 174 -0.17 12.43 2.80
C GLN A 174 0.60 11.13 3.14
N ALA A 175 1.82 11.21 3.66
CA ALA A 175 2.62 10.05 4.07
C ALA A 175 2.02 9.37 5.32
N ILE A 176 1.07 8.45 5.13
CA ILE A 176 0.32 7.79 6.22
C ILE A 176 0.76 6.34 6.52
N TYR A 177 1.73 5.80 5.77
CA TYR A 177 2.18 4.41 5.87
C TYR A 177 3.46 4.21 6.72
N SER A 178 3.70 5.07 7.71
CA SER A 178 4.86 4.97 8.61
C SER A 178 4.99 3.60 9.29
N TRP A 179 3.86 2.93 9.56
CA TRP A 179 3.83 1.58 10.13
C TRP A 179 4.42 0.51 9.21
N MET A 180 4.49 0.74 7.89
CA MET A 180 5.20 -0.10 6.90
C MET A 180 6.68 0.25 6.80
N GLY A 181 7.20 1.15 7.63
CA GLY A 181 8.58 1.64 7.57
C GLY A 181 8.78 2.77 6.57
N VAL A 182 7.70 3.30 5.99
CA VAL A 182 7.77 4.50 5.16
C VAL A 182 8.31 5.65 5.99
N ASN A 183 9.35 6.29 5.48
CA ASN A 183 9.98 7.46 6.09
C ASN A 183 9.87 8.64 5.11
N VAL A 184 9.12 9.65 5.51
CA VAL A 184 8.93 10.86 4.69
C VAL A 184 10.24 11.55 4.32
N ASP A 185 11.27 11.41 5.16
CA ASP A 185 12.60 11.96 4.88
C ASP A 185 13.21 11.37 3.58
N ASP A 186 12.91 10.12 3.22
CA ASP A 186 13.37 9.53 1.97
C ASP A 186 12.81 10.25 0.74
N PHE A 187 11.55 10.68 0.80
CA PHE A 187 10.92 11.47 -0.24
C PHE A 187 11.42 12.93 -0.22
N LEU A 188 11.44 13.57 0.95
CA LEU A 188 11.87 14.96 1.10
C LEU A 188 13.32 15.18 0.65
N ASN A 189 14.17 14.15 0.78
CA ASN A 189 15.58 14.20 0.39
C ASN A 189 15.88 13.51 -0.96
N ALA A 190 14.85 13.09 -1.70
CA ALA A 190 15.04 12.38 -2.97
C ALA A 190 15.64 13.27 -4.08
N SER A 191 15.42 14.59 -4.01
CA SER A 191 15.96 15.58 -4.96
C SER A 191 16.30 16.87 -4.25
N GLU A 192 17.38 17.53 -4.73
CA GLU A 192 17.75 18.88 -4.28
C GLU A 192 16.82 19.95 -4.86
N THR A 193 16.28 19.72 -6.06
CA THR A 193 15.36 20.64 -6.72
C THR A 193 13.95 20.22 -6.42
N LYS A 194 13.14 21.16 -5.89
CA LYS A 194 11.75 20.95 -5.53
C LYS A 194 10.86 21.95 -6.20
N ILE A 195 9.71 21.50 -6.68
CA ILE A 195 8.67 22.33 -7.29
C ILE A 195 7.37 22.02 -6.59
N VAL A 196 6.76 23.04 -5.98
CA VAL A 196 5.44 22.93 -5.37
C VAL A 196 4.37 23.30 -6.40
N LEU A 197 3.37 22.44 -6.58
CA LEU A 197 2.22 22.74 -7.43
C LEU A 197 1.26 23.63 -6.66
N GLU A 198 1.12 24.90 -7.12
CA GLU A 198 0.43 25.95 -6.37
C GLU A 198 -1.09 25.91 -6.49
N GLN A 199 -1.67 25.09 -7.36
CA GLN A 199 -3.11 25.09 -7.62
C GLN A 199 -3.71 23.70 -7.49
N SER A 200 -4.70 23.54 -6.61
CA SER A 200 -5.56 22.35 -6.58
C SER A 200 -6.82 22.60 -7.43
N TYR A 201 -7.09 21.65 -8.32
CA TYR A 201 -8.34 21.63 -9.12
C TYR A 201 -9.40 20.71 -8.50
N ARG A 202 -9.08 20.05 -7.39
CA ARG A 202 -9.93 19.05 -6.73
C ARG A 202 -10.48 19.55 -5.40
N VAL A 203 -9.66 20.11 -4.53
CA VAL A 203 -9.99 20.41 -3.14
C VAL A 203 -10.75 21.74 -3.02
N PRO A 204 -11.98 21.76 -2.47
CA PRO A 204 -12.74 22.97 -2.20
C PRO A 204 -12.12 23.81 -1.07
N ASP A 205 -12.48 25.12 -1.02
CA ASP A 205 -11.93 26.08 -0.07
C ASP A 205 -12.13 25.70 1.41
N HIS A 206 -13.36 25.34 1.81
CA HIS A 206 -13.62 24.93 3.21
C HIS A 206 -12.90 23.63 3.60
N SER A 207 -12.79 22.65 2.69
CA SER A 207 -12.02 21.44 2.91
C SER A 207 -10.53 21.74 3.02
N PHE A 208 -10.01 22.66 2.20
CA PHE A 208 -8.64 23.15 2.27
C PHE A 208 -8.34 23.81 3.62
N ALA A 209 -9.20 24.76 4.06
CA ALA A 209 -9.03 25.46 5.33
C ALA A 209 -8.99 24.46 6.53
N PHE A 210 -9.86 23.45 6.50
CA PHE A 210 -9.88 22.40 7.50
C PHE A 210 -8.61 21.55 7.45
N ALA A 211 -8.23 21.05 6.28
CA ALA A 211 -7.03 20.24 6.09
C ALA A 211 -5.76 21.00 6.49
N LYS A 212 -5.65 22.28 6.13
CA LYS A 212 -4.52 23.13 6.49
C LYS A 212 -4.33 23.23 8.01
N GLY A 213 -5.41 23.34 8.78
CA GLY A 213 -5.33 23.35 10.24
C GLY A 213 -4.76 22.06 10.85
N LEU A 214 -4.84 20.94 10.12
CA LEU A 214 -4.21 19.66 10.50
C LEU A 214 -2.76 19.55 10.00
N THR A 215 -2.52 19.88 8.73
CA THR A 215 -1.19 19.75 8.14
C THR A 215 -0.17 20.73 8.73
N ASP A 216 -0.60 21.90 9.19
CA ASP A 216 0.27 22.86 9.89
C ASP A 216 0.82 22.32 11.24
N GLN A 217 0.28 21.20 11.76
CA GLN A 217 0.78 20.52 12.96
C GLN A 217 1.85 19.45 12.63
N ILE A 218 2.06 19.14 11.36
CA ILE A 218 3.08 18.18 10.93
C ILE A 218 4.44 18.86 11.01
N THR A 219 5.35 18.26 11.77
CA THR A 219 6.68 18.85 12.03
C THR A 219 7.69 18.57 10.92
N LYS A 220 7.54 17.44 10.23
CA LYS A 220 8.41 17.04 9.11
C LYS A 220 7.64 17.15 7.81
N ARG A 221 7.79 18.26 7.15
CA ARG A 221 7.14 18.54 5.87
C ARG A 221 7.88 19.59 5.06
N GLU A 222 7.65 19.60 3.75
CA GLU A 222 8.03 20.73 2.90
C GLU A 222 7.08 21.90 3.15
N GLU A 223 7.60 23.12 3.18
CA GLU A 223 6.76 24.31 3.24
C GLU A 223 6.05 24.49 1.90
N LYS A 224 4.72 24.40 1.92
CA LYS A 224 3.88 24.48 0.73
C LYS A 224 2.87 25.59 0.84
N SER A 225 2.78 26.38 -0.24
CA SER A 225 1.71 27.35 -0.44
C SER A 225 0.94 26.97 -1.70
N TRP A 226 -0.32 26.58 -1.55
CA TRP A 226 -1.18 26.25 -2.69
C TRP A 226 -2.60 26.78 -2.48
N LYS A 227 -3.34 26.88 -3.57
CA LYS A 227 -4.70 27.45 -3.60
C LYS A 227 -5.71 26.34 -3.83
N PRO A 228 -6.85 26.35 -3.12
CA PRO A 228 -7.96 25.45 -3.41
C PRO A 228 -8.59 25.79 -4.78
N ARG A 229 -9.43 24.88 -5.29
CA ARG A 229 -10.26 25.18 -6.46
C ARG A 229 -11.26 26.29 -6.12
N ASP A 230 -11.68 27.04 -7.14
CA ASP A 230 -12.70 28.08 -7.00
C ASP A 230 -14.10 27.47 -6.78
N TYR A 231 -14.28 26.92 -5.59
CA TYR A 231 -15.54 26.34 -5.10
C TYR A 231 -15.50 26.27 -3.58
N LYS A 232 -16.50 26.82 -2.91
CA LYS A 232 -16.50 26.91 -1.45
C LYS A 232 -16.53 25.54 -0.77
N GLY A 233 -17.40 24.63 -1.21
CA GLY A 233 -17.68 23.40 -0.48
C GLY A 233 -18.27 23.68 0.90
N PHE A 234 -18.34 22.66 1.73
CA PHE A 234 -18.71 22.78 3.14
C PHE A 234 -18.12 21.64 3.95
N VAL A 235 -17.92 21.86 5.26
CA VAL A 235 -17.52 20.85 6.25
C VAL A 235 -18.54 20.89 7.36
N THR A 236 -19.09 19.75 7.70
CA THR A 236 -20.08 19.59 8.79
C THR A 236 -19.65 18.48 9.75
N TRP A 237 -20.08 18.58 10.99
CA TRP A 237 -19.77 17.61 12.04
C TRP A 237 -21.04 16.92 12.48
N HIS A 238 -20.99 15.60 12.59
CA HIS A 238 -22.07 14.76 13.08
C HIS A 238 -21.54 13.81 14.14
N ASN A 239 -22.38 13.47 15.12
CA ASN A 239 -22.00 12.54 16.18
C ASN A 239 -22.17 11.06 15.74
N ASP A 240 -23.07 10.81 14.80
CA ASP A 240 -23.31 9.49 14.25
C ASP A 240 -23.42 9.55 12.72
N ILE A 241 -23.06 8.47 12.04
CA ILE A 241 -23.18 8.33 10.59
C ILE A 241 -24.65 8.41 10.14
N LEU A 242 -25.57 8.01 11.01
CA LEU A 242 -27.01 8.01 10.73
C LEU A 242 -27.63 9.42 10.85
N ASP A 243 -26.93 10.40 11.39
CA ASP A 243 -27.35 11.81 11.37
C ASP A 243 -27.23 12.43 9.96
N ILE A 244 -26.62 11.70 9.02
CA ILE A 244 -26.38 12.14 7.64
C ILE A 244 -27.46 11.54 6.73
N ASP A 245 -28.22 12.38 6.02
CA ASP A 245 -29.14 11.91 4.98
C ASP A 245 -28.37 11.46 3.73
N MET A 246 -28.08 10.18 3.65
CA MET A 246 -27.39 9.56 2.52
C MET A 246 -28.36 9.00 1.45
N THR A 247 -29.63 9.34 1.51
CA THR A 247 -30.64 8.85 0.52
C THR A 247 -30.47 9.51 -0.86
N LYS A 248 -29.69 10.58 -0.94
CA LYS A 248 -29.44 11.34 -2.18
C LYS A 248 -27.96 11.49 -2.44
N GLY A 249 -27.57 11.41 -3.71
CA GLY A 249 -26.19 11.58 -4.16
C GLY A 249 -25.35 10.32 -4.00
N GLU A 250 -24.04 10.48 -4.25
CA GLU A 250 -23.03 9.46 -4.08
C GLU A 250 -22.16 9.80 -2.87
N TRP A 251 -21.93 8.82 -2.01
CA TRP A 251 -21.23 9.00 -0.76
C TRP A 251 -19.99 8.10 -0.70
N LEU A 252 -18.85 8.68 -0.34
CA LEU A 252 -17.63 7.95 0.00
C LEU A 252 -17.42 8.04 1.50
N ILE A 253 -17.35 6.87 2.16
CA ILE A 253 -17.13 6.79 3.61
C ILE A 253 -15.72 6.27 3.84
N LEU A 254 -14.88 7.11 4.44
CA LEU A 254 -13.52 6.77 4.82
C LEU A 254 -13.42 6.56 6.32
N THR A 255 -12.71 5.52 6.73
CA THR A 255 -12.50 5.21 8.15
C THR A 255 -11.02 5.00 8.45
N ARG A 256 -10.60 5.33 9.66
CA ARG A 256 -9.20 5.16 10.11
C ARG A 256 -8.77 3.69 10.20
N THR A 257 -9.70 2.80 10.51
CA THR A 257 -9.42 1.37 10.73
C THR A 257 -10.56 0.48 10.22
N ASN A 258 -10.24 -0.76 9.86
CA ASN A 258 -11.24 -1.78 9.51
C ASN A 258 -12.24 -2.05 10.64
N TYR A 259 -11.82 -1.91 11.91
CA TYR A 259 -12.73 -2.05 13.05
C TYR A 259 -13.85 -0.98 13.02
N ILE A 260 -13.50 0.26 12.73
CA ILE A 260 -14.49 1.34 12.58
C ILE A 260 -15.34 1.09 11.33
N ALA A 261 -14.72 0.71 10.19
CA ALA A 261 -15.44 0.36 8.98
C ALA A 261 -16.51 -0.71 9.24
N ASN A 262 -16.16 -1.79 9.95
CA ASN A 262 -17.10 -2.86 10.29
C ASN A 262 -18.31 -2.34 11.08
N LYS A 263 -18.10 -1.46 12.05
CA LYS A 263 -19.18 -0.85 12.83
C LYS A 263 -20.10 0.02 11.95
N VAL A 264 -19.50 0.83 11.07
CA VAL A 264 -20.26 1.66 10.11
C VAL A 264 -21.06 0.78 9.17
N CYS A 265 -20.44 -0.23 8.56
CA CYS A 265 -21.12 -1.17 7.67
C CYS A 265 -22.28 -1.91 8.36
N GLN A 266 -22.12 -2.27 9.63
CA GLN A 266 -23.20 -2.89 10.40
C GLN A 266 -24.38 -1.94 10.54
N LYS A 267 -24.17 -0.69 10.98
CA LYS A 267 -25.22 0.31 11.12
C LYS A 267 -25.95 0.56 9.79
N LEU A 268 -25.20 0.72 8.71
CA LEU A 268 -25.78 0.94 7.38
C LEU A 268 -26.64 -0.23 6.93
N ARG A 269 -26.26 -1.48 7.21
CA ARG A 269 -27.08 -2.67 6.91
C ARG A 269 -28.36 -2.70 7.74
N GLU A 270 -28.27 -2.38 9.03
CA GLU A 270 -29.43 -2.33 9.93
C GLU A 270 -30.47 -1.30 9.48
N GLU A 271 -30.02 -0.18 8.89
CA GLU A 271 -30.88 0.87 8.32
C GLU A 271 -31.28 0.62 6.85
N GLY A 272 -30.84 -0.49 6.25
CA GLY A 272 -31.23 -0.89 4.89
C GLY A 272 -30.49 -0.18 3.77
N TYR A 273 -29.37 0.50 4.04
CA TYR A 273 -28.54 1.10 3.01
C TYR A 273 -27.83 0.02 2.18
N VAL A 274 -27.80 0.19 0.87
CA VAL A 274 -27.02 -0.63 -0.05
C VAL A 274 -25.70 0.11 -0.34
N PHE A 275 -24.58 -0.55 -0.10
CA PHE A 275 -23.26 0.01 -0.30
C PHE A 275 -22.30 -1.03 -0.86
N TRP A 276 -21.25 -0.56 -1.49
CA TRP A 276 -20.09 -1.36 -1.88
C TRP A 276 -18.94 -1.13 -0.90
N ARG A 277 -18.25 -2.19 -0.55
CA ARG A 277 -17.04 -2.12 0.28
C ARG A 277 -15.86 -2.73 -0.44
N GLU A 278 -14.76 -2.01 -0.46
CA GLU A 278 -13.52 -2.47 -1.03
C GLU A 278 -13.05 -3.77 -0.34
N GLY A 279 -12.67 -4.77 -1.14
CA GLY A 279 -12.28 -6.09 -0.69
C GLY A 279 -13.42 -7.05 -0.30
N GLU A 280 -14.66 -6.57 -0.11
CA GLU A 280 -15.82 -7.39 0.26
C GLU A 280 -16.93 -7.38 -0.80
N GLY A 281 -17.01 -6.32 -1.64
CA GLY A 281 -18.04 -6.16 -2.65
C GLY A 281 -19.35 -5.52 -2.13
N TRP A 282 -20.47 -5.84 -2.79
CA TRP A 282 -21.77 -5.28 -2.43
C TRP A 282 -22.34 -5.85 -1.13
N SER A 283 -22.99 -5.00 -0.32
CA SER A 283 -23.62 -5.38 0.96
C SER A 283 -24.84 -6.31 0.80
N VAL A 284 -25.36 -6.45 -0.40
CA VAL A 284 -26.47 -7.33 -0.78
C VAL A 284 -26.10 -8.14 -2.01
N SER A 285 -26.51 -9.41 -2.05
CA SER A 285 -26.40 -10.23 -3.25
C SER A 285 -27.56 -9.85 -4.18
N ILE A 286 -27.24 -9.29 -5.34
CA ILE A 286 -28.21 -9.08 -6.41
C ILE A 286 -28.18 -10.36 -7.26
N ASN A 287 -29.18 -11.22 -7.08
CA ASN A 287 -29.42 -12.40 -7.92
C ASN A 287 -30.08 -12.00 -9.23
#